data_7a4f8ba83fb17d263d82bf5e26a2a90a
#
_entry.id   7a4f8ba83fb17d263d82bf5e26a2a90a
#
_cell.length_a   1.000
_cell.length_b   1.000
_cell.length_c   1.000
_cell.angle_alpha   90.00
_cell.angle_beta   90.00
_cell.angle_gamma   90.00
#
_symmetry.space_group_name_H-M   'P 1'
#
loop_
_entity.id
_entity.type
_entity.pdbx_description
1 polymer ?
#
loop_
_entity_poly.entity_id
_entity_poly.type
_entity_poly.pdbx_seq_one_letter_code
_entity_poly.pdbx_strand_id
1 'polypeptide(L)'
;MHATAVRFQSKSLLILGPSGSGKSKLAVDMISLGATLISDDRVWLCIEDQRLCLEAPEQVSGQIEARGLGILRVKPSVRGPTELDYCLDLSLESRERLPFTQEVTKLGHKILVLPGLPIVPSASALMLLLKNGFSEDE
;
A
#
# COMPACT_ATOMS: atom_id res chain seq x y z
N MET A 1 12.04 -3.95 2.02
CA MET A 1 11.62 -2.76 1.28
C MET A 1 11.06 -1.72 2.24
N HIS A 2 11.46 -0.49 2.08
CA HIS A 2 11.01 0.62 2.92
C HIS A 2 9.67 1.12 2.40
N ALA A 3 8.59 0.63 2.97
CA ALA A 3 7.24 0.85 2.46
C ALA A 3 6.21 0.60 3.56
N THR A 4 4.96 0.95 3.26
CA THR A 4 3.82 0.70 4.14
C THR A 4 2.76 -0.02 3.34
N ALA A 5 2.07 -0.98 3.92
CA ALA A 5 1.09 -1.76 3.20
C ALA A 5 -0.15 -2.03 4.04
N VAL A 6 -1.30 -2.00 3.37
CA VAL A 6 -2.61 -2.27 3.98
C VAL A 6 -3.40 -3.20 3.08
N ARG A 7 -4.43 -3.82 3.66
CA ARG A 7 -5.36 -4.69 2.94
C ARG A 7 -6.79 -4.31 3.29
N PHE A 8 -7.66 -4.32 2.30
CA PHE A 8 -9.09 -4.21 2.52
C PHE A 8 -9.79 -5.34 1.79
N GLN A 9 -10.56 -6.14 2.54
CA GLN A 9 -11.12 -7.38 2.04
C GLN A 9 -9.99 -8.27 1.51
N SER A 10 -9.99 -8.66 0.24
CA SER A 10 -8.96 -9.54 -0.33
C SER A 10 -7.89 -8.79 -1.13
N LYS A 11 -7.91 -7.46 -1.14
CA LYS A 11 -7.01 -6.66 -1.98
C LYS A 11 -6.02 -5.87 -1.13
N SER A 12 -4.76 -5.83 -1.58
CA SER A 12 -3.69 -5.13 -0.87
C SER A 12 -3.20 -3.92 -1.65
N LEU A 13 -2.68 -2.96 -0.92
CA LEU A 13 -2.02 -1.77 -1.46
C LEU A 13 -0.65 -1.61 -0.80
N LEU A 14 0.38 -1.54 -1.61
CA LEU A 14 1.73 -1.21 -1.18
C LEU A 14 1.98 0.28 -1.45
N ILE A 15 2.39 1.01 -0.42
CA ILE A 15 2.63 2.44 -0.51
C ILE A 15 4.12 2.70 -0.43
N LEU A 16 4.68 3.25 -1.51
CA LEU A 16 6.09 3.58 -1.63
C LEU A 16 6.29 5.08 -1.51
N GLY A 17 7.49 5.47 -1.17
CA GLY A 17 7.89 6.87 -1.10
C GLY A 17 8.99 7.07 -0.07
N PRO A 18 9.70 8.21 -0.11
CA PRO A 18 10.73 8.50 0.87
C PRO A 18 10.14 8.77 2.25
N SER A 19 10.98 8.74 3.27
CA SER A 19 10.60 9.14 4.62
C SER A 19 9.96 10.53 4.61
N GLY A 20 8.85 10.68 5.32
CA GLY A 20 8.13 11.96 5.36
C GLY A 20 7.21 12.21 4.19
N SER A 21 7.06 11.26 3.25
CA SER A 21 6.17 11.43 2.11
C SER A 21 4.70 11.23 2.45
N GLY A 22 4.38 10.70 3.63
CA GLY A 22 2.99 10.50 4.06
C GLY A 22 2.50 9.07 3.96
N LYS A 23 3.38 8.09 3.81
CA LYS A 23 2.99 6.68 3.71
C LYS A 23 2.18 6.22 4.91
N SER A 24 2.72 6.43 6.12
CA SER A 24 2.07 6.00 7.35
C SER A 24 0.77 6.78 7.60
N LYS A 25 0.77 8.09 7.29
CA LYS A 25 -0.44 8.90 7.44
C LYS A 25 -1.58 8.38 6.57
N LEU A 26 -1.27 8.05 5.32
CA LEU A 26 -2.28 7.51 4.39
C LEU A 26 -2.80 6.17 4.91
N ALA A 27 -1.91 5.30 5.40
CA ALA A 27 -2.29 4.02 5.96
C ALA A 27 -3.17 4.19 7.21
N VAL A 28 -2.84 5.12 8.10
CA VAL A 28 -3.67 5.42 9.28
C VAL A 28 -5.08 5.81 8.85
N ASP A 29 -5.19 6.70 7.86
CA ASP A 29 -6.48 7.14 7.36
C ASP A 29 -7.28 5.96 6.77
N MET A 30 -6.61 5.08 6.00
CA MET A 30 -7.26 3.91 5.42
C MET A 30 -7.70 2.92 6.50
N ILE A 31 -6.88 2.71 7.52
CA ILE A 31 -7.22 1.81 8.63
C ILE A 31 -8.44 2.35 9.38
N SER A 32 -8.52 3.66 9.57
CA SER A 32 -9.69 4.27 10.21
C SER A 32 -10.97 4.08 9.40
N LEU A 33 -10.84 3.81 8.10
CA LEU A 33 -11.96 3.53 7.20
C LEU A 33 -12.23 2.04 7.04
N GLY A 34 -11.48 1.17 7.73
CA GLY A 34 -11.75 -0.25 7.73
C GLY A 34 -10.67 -1.13 7.11
N ALA A 35 -9.57 -0.56 6.63
CA ALA A 35 -8.46 -1.38 6.13
C ALA A 35 -7.74 -2.05 7.29
N THR A 36 -7.04 -3.13 6.98
CA THR A 36 -6.22 -3.89 7.93
C THR A 36 -4.76 -3.65 7.61
N LEU A 37 -3.94 -3.39 8.63
CA LEU A 37 -2.52 -3.17 8.44
C LEU A 37 -1.81 -4.46 8.03
N ILE A 38 -1.00 -4.40 6.97
CA ILE A 38 -0.04 -5.45 6.66
C ILE A 38 1.26 -5.13 7.36
N SER A 39 1.86 -3.97 7.09
CA SER A 39 3.09 -3.55 7.75
C SER A 39 3.32 -2.06 7.57
N ASP A 40 4.02 -1.43 8.53
CA ASP A 40 4.46 -0.05 8.43
C ASP A 40 5.98 0.00 8.39
N ASP A 41 6.51 0.88 7.54
CA ASP A 41 7.93 1.19 7.40
C ASP A 41 8.78 0.10 6.75
N ARG A 42 8.48 -1.18 6.94
CA ARG A 42 9.21 -2.30 6.33
C ARG A 42 8.24 -3.34 5.84
N VAL A 43 8.41 -3.74 4.58
CA VAL A 43 7.62 -4.78 3.96
C VAL A 43 8.56 -5.73 3.24
N TRP A 44 8.39 -7.02 3.45
CA TRP A 44 9.10 -8.03 2.67
C TRP A 44 8.28 -8.39 1.44
N LEU A 45 8.98 -8.48 0.30
CA LEU A 45 8.41 -9.06 -0.91
C LEU A 45 8.85 -10.52 -0.98
N CYS A 46 7.91 -11.39 -1.30
CA CYS A 46 8.18 -12.82 -1.40
C CYS A 46 7.31 -13.42 -2.49
N ILE A 47 7.66 -14.65 -2.89
CA ILE A 47 6.88 -15.41 -3.87
C ILE A 47 6.22 -16.57 -3.12
N GLU A 48 4.90 -16.63 -3.19
CA GLU A 48 4.11 -17.73 -2.64
C GLU A 48 3.13 -18.19 -3.70
N ASP A 49 3.10 -19.50 -3.98
CA ASP A 49 2.21 -20.07 -5.00
C ASP A 49 2.30 -19.33 -6.33
N GLN A 50 3.53 -18.99 -6.74
CA GLN A 50 3.83 -18.29 -7.99
C GLN A 50 3.27 -16.86 -8.04
N ARG A 51 2.92 -16.28 -6.89
CA ARG A 51 2.40 -14.92 -6.79
C ARG A 51 3.34 -14.05 -5.98
N LEU A 52 3.42 -12.78 -6.36
CA LEU A 52 4.18 -11.80 -5.59
C LEU A 52 3.36 -11.39 -4.38
N CYS A 53 3.95 -11.56 -3.20
CA CYS A 53 3.27 -11.34 -1.94
C CYS A 53 4.01 -10.35 -1.06
N LEU A 54 3.29 -9.78 -0.11
CA LEU A 54 3.77 -8.85 0.91
C LEU A 54 3.68 -9.52 2.27
N GLU A 55 4.67 -9.27 3.12
CA GLU A 55 4.65 -9.77 4.49
C GLU A 55 5.36 -8.80 5.42
N ALA A 56 4.84 -8.67 6.65
CA ALA A 56 5.48 -7.85 7.67
C ALA A 56 6.64 -8.59 8.32
N PRO A 57 7.79 -7.93 8.51
CA PRO A 57 8.79 -8.45 9.45
C PRO A 57 8.17 -8.59 10.83
N GLU A 58 8.49 -9.68 11.53
CA GLU A 58 7.86 -9.99 12.81
C GLU A 58 8.03 -8.86 13.83
N GLN A 59 9.17 -8.20 13.82
CA GLN A 59 9.50 -7.16 14.81
C GLN A 59 8.60 -5.93 14.73
N VAL A 60 8.00 -5.65 13.57
CA VAL A 60 7.17 -4.46 13.36
C VAL A 60 5.70 -4.80 13.12
N SER A 61 5.35 -6.07 13.28
CA SER A 61 3.98 -6.54 13.03
C SER A 61 2.98 -5.85 13.97
N GLY A 62 1.89 -5.35 13.41
CA GLY A 62 0.79 -4.76 14.18
C GLY A 62 1.10 -3.39 14.79
N GLN A 63 2.11 -2.70 14.29
CA GLN A 63 2.49 -1.37 14.78
C GLN A 63 2.50 -0.36 13.64
N ILE A 64 2.05 0.86 13.93
CA ILE A 64 2.09 1.94 12.97
C ILE A 64 2.44 3.25 13.66
N GLU A 65 3.27 4.07 13.02
CA GLU A 65 3.60 5.39 13.54
C GLU A 65 2.48 6.38 13.19
N ALA A 66 1.92 7.02 14.22
CA ALA A 66 0.96 8.10 14.07
C ALA A 66 1.61 9.40 14.53
N ARG A 67 1.82 10.32 13.58
CA ARG A 67 2.50 11.58 13.85
C ARG A 67 1.74 12.36 14.95
N GLY A 68 2.46 12.82 15.96
CA GLY A 68 1.88 13.53 17.10
C GLY A 68 1.46 12.65 18.25
N LEU A 69 1.33 11.33 18.03
CA LEU A 69 0.95 10.39 19.09
C LEU A 69 2.06 9.39 19.41
N GLY A 70 2.77 8.92 18.39
CA GLY A 70 3.79 7.90 18.55
C GLY A 70 3.42 6.61 17.82
N ILE A 71 3.92 5.50 18.33
CA ILE A 71 3.68 4.20 17.72
C ILE A 71 2.43 3.58 18.33
N LEU A 72 1.45 3.31 17.50
CA LEU A 72 0.17 2.72 17.91
C LEU A 72 0.14 1.24 17.60
N ARG A 73 -0.56 0.50 18.45
CA ARG A 73 -0.88 -0.90 18.18
C ARG A 73 -2.14 -0.95 17.34
N VAL A 74 -2.08 -1.71 16.25
CA VAL A 74 -3.22 -1.88 15.35
C VAL A 74 -3.67 -3.33 15.38
N LYS A 75 -4.93 -3.55 15.72
CA LYS A 75 -5.53 -4.89 15.74
C LYS A 75 -6.90 -4.83 15.08
N PRO A 76 -7.25 -5.79 14.24
CA PRO A 76 -6.38 -6.88 13.77
C PRO A 76 -5.33 -6.37 12.78
N SER A 77 -4.31 -7.20 12.56
CA SER A 77 -3.32 -6.98 11.49
C SER A 77 -3.20 -8.25 10.67
N VAL A 78 -2.73 -8.10 9.43
CA VAL A 78 -2.56 -9.26 8.55
C VAL A 78 -1.34 -10.03 8.99
N ARG A 79 -1.49 -11.36 9.10
CA ARG A 79 -0.38 -12.26 9.41
C ARG A 79 -0.11 -13.14 8.20
N GLY A 80 1.18 -13.36 7.93
CA GLY A 80 1.60 -14.17 6.81
C GLY A 80 1.52 -13.43 5.48
N PRO A 81 1.92 -14.11 4.39
CA PRO A 81 1.98 -13.50 3.08
C PRO A 81 0.60 -13.12 2.55
N THR A 82 0.55 -11.98 1.88
CA THR A 82 -0.65 -11.50 1.20
C THR A 82 -0.28 -11.07 -0.22
N GLU A 83 -1.08 -11.48 -1.20
CA GLU A 83 -0.82 -11.13 -2.59
C GLU A 83 -0.80 -9.62 -2.79
N LEU A 84 0.17 -9.11 -3.57
CA LEU A 84 0.25 -7.70 -3.95
C LEU A 84 -0.72 -7.41 -5.09
N ASP A 85 -1.67 -6.51 -4.87
CA ASP A 85 -2.66 -6.15 -5.90
C ASP A 85 -2.39 -4.78 -6.50
N TYR A 86 -2.12 -3.77 -5.68
CA TYR A 86 -1.90 -2.40 -6.13
C TYR A 86 -0.68 -1.80 -5.45
N CYS A 87 0.00 -0.92 -6.17
CA CYS A 87 1.14 -0.18 -5.64
C CYS A 87 0.95 1.30 -5.94
N LEU A 88 1.16 2.14 -4.94
CA LEU A 88 1.11 3.60 -5.06
C LEU A 88 2.47 4.16 -4.67
N ASP A 89 3.09 4.94 -5.56
CA ASP A 89 4.37 5.58 -5.25
C ASP A 89 4.15 7.07 -5.06
N LEU A 90 4.33 7.54 -3.82
CA LEU A 90 4.10 8.94 -3.45
C LEU A 90 5.15 9.89 -4.01
N SER A 91 6.21 9.38 -4.62
CA SER A 91 7.23 10.19 -5.28
C SER A 91 7.13 10.15 -6.80
N LEU A 92 6.27 9.30 -7.34
CA LEU A 92 6.10 9.17 -8.79
C LEU A 92 5.15 10.22 -9.30
N GLU A 93 5.61 10.99 -10.29
CA GLU A 93 4.81 12.06 -10.87
C GLU A 93 4.16 11.63 -12.16
N SER A 94 2.86 11.90 -12.29
CA SER A 94 2.12 11.72 -13.53
C SER A 94 2.09 13.04 -14.28
N ARG A 95 2.38 13.01 -15.58
CA ARG A 95 2.29 14.17 -16.45
C ARG A 95 0.97 14.22 -17.21
N GLU A 96 0.16 13.21 -17.02
CA GLU A 96 -1.09 13.05 -17.74
C GLU A 96 -2.26 13.51 -16.88
N ARG A 97 -3.33 13.91 -17.51
CA ARG A 97 -4.56 14.34 -16.83
C ARG A 97 -5.17 13.19 -16.05
N LEU A 98 -5.16 11.99 -16.64
CA LEU A 98 -5.48 10.77 -15.97
C LEU A 98 -4.17 10.05 -15.66
N PRO A 99 -3.99 9.56 -14.44
CA PRO A 99 -2.73 8.90 -14.10
C PRO A 99 -2.57 7.62 -14.90
N PHE A 100 -1.41 7.48 -15.56
CA PHE A 100 -1.02 6.22 -16.15
C PHE A 100 -0.23 5.42 -15.15
N THR A 101 -0.53 4.14 -15.07
CA THR A 101 0.28 3.23 -14.29
C THR A 101 1.61 3.01 -15.01
N GLN A 102 2.67 2.91 -14.23
CA GLN A 102 3.95 2.45 -14.73
C GLN A 102 4.10 0.98 -14.35
N GLU A 103 4.71 0.21 -15.26
CA GLU A 103 4.98 -1.20 -15.02
C GLU A 103 6.42 -1.34 -14.56
N VAL A 104 6.63 -1.97 -13.40
CA VAL A 104 7.95 -2.33 -12.92
C VAL A 104 7.98 -3.83 -12.66
N THR A 105 9.19 -4.41 -12.74
CA THR A 105 9.36 -5.85 -12.51
C THR A 105 10.13 -6.06 -11.21
N LYS A 106 9.55 -6.87 -10.31
CA LYS A 106 10.18 -7.29 -9.07
C LYS A 106 10.07 -8.80 -8.95
N LEU A 107 11.16 -9.47 -8.65
CA LEU A 107 11.21 -10.92 -8.49
C LEU A 107 10.56 -11.67 -9.67
N GLY A 108 10.74 -11.12 -10.89
CA GLY A 108 10.18 -11.70 -12.11
C GLY A 108 8.69 -11.41 -12.33
N HIS A 109 8.06 -10.63 -11.46
CA HIS A 109 6.65 -10.29 -11.57
C HIS A 109 6.47 -8.82 -11.94
N LYS A 110 5.47 -8.56 -12.79
CA LYS A 110 5.11 -7.20 -13.19
C LYS A 110 4.21 -6.57 -12.14
N ILE A 111 4.55 -5.35 -11.74
CA ILE A 111 3.76 -4.57 -10.79
C ILE A 111 3.29 -3.30 -11.48
N LEU A 112 2.00 -3.00 -11.38
CA LEU A 112 1.44 -1.73 -11.84
C LEU A 112 1.57 -0.72 -10.72
N VAL A 113 2.28 0.39 -10.97
CA VAL A 113 2.52 1.42 -9.98
C VAL A 113 1.72 2.66 -10.33
N LEU A 114 0.88 3.10 -9.40
CA LEU A 114 0.08 4.32 -9.53
C LEU A 114 0.91 5.52 -9.07
N PRO A 115 0.86 6.65 -9.79
CA PRO A 115 1.56 7.86 -9.35
C PRO A 115 0.82 8.54 -8.21
N GLY A 116 1.58 9.03 -7.23
CA GLY A 116 1.05 9.81 -6.10
C GLY A 116 1.20 11.31 -6.26
N LEU A 117 1.74 11.79 -7.41
CA LEU A 117 1.93 13.20 -7.68
C LEU A 117 1.41 13.54 -9.09
N PRO A 118 0.97 14.75 -9.35
CA PRO A 118 0.86 15.88 -8.42
C PRO A 118 -0.30 15.76 -7.44
N ILE A 119 -1.21 14.80 -7.65
CA ILE A 119 -2.36 14.61 -6.77
C ILE A 119 -2.18 13.29 -6.01
N VAL A 120 -2.12 13.38 -4.68
CA VAL A 120 -2.10 12.19 -3.83
C VAL A 120 -3.55 11.69 -3.72
N PRO A 121 -3.82 10.44 -4.12
CA PRO A 121 -5.17 9.89 -3.94
C PRO A 121 -5.57 9.90 -2.47
N SER A 122 -6.83 10.22 -2.19
CA SER A 122 -7.32 10.21 -0.82
C SER A 122 -7.46 8.77 -0.30
N ALA A 123 -7.45 8.62 1.03
CA ALA A 123 -7.71 7.32 1.64
C ALA A 123 -9.05 6.76 1.19
N SER A 124 -10.08 7.61 1.12
CA SER A 124 -11.42 7.19 0.69
C SER A 124 -11.42 6.64 -0.73
N ALA A 125 -10.72 7.31 -1.66
CA ALA A 125 -10.62 6.85 -3.05
C ALA A 125 -9.87 5.53 -3.14
N LEU A 126 -8.80 5.38 -2.38
CA LEU A 126 -8.04 4.14 -2.35
C LEU A 126 -8.86 2.98 -1.77
N MET A 127 -9.68 3.24 -0.76
CA MET A 127 -10.58 2.22 -0.23
C MET A 127 -11.58 1.76 -1.27
N LEU A 128 -12.12 2.69 -2.07
CA LEU A 128 -13.02 2.33 -3.17
C LEU A 128 -12.29 1.50 -4.22
N LEU A 129 -11.03 1.83 -4.50
CA LEU A 129 -10.22 1.05 -5.43
C LEU A 129 -10.06 -0.38 -4.94
N LEU A 130 -9.71 -0.56 -3.66
CA LEU A 130 -9.52 -1.90 -3.10
C LEU A 130 -10.83 -2.69 -3.08
N LYS A 131 -11.94 -2.01 -2.89
CA LYS A 131 -13.26 -2.67 -2.82
C LYS A 131 -13.78 -3.04 -4.21
N ASN A 132 -13.65 -2.15 -5.19
CA ASN A 132 -14.37 -2.28 -6.46
C ASN A 132 -13.47 -2.38 -7.69
N GLY A 133 -12.19 -2.01 -7.59
CA GLY A 133 -11.29 -1.96 -8.72
C GLY A 133 -11.52 -0.74 -9.61
N PHE A 134 -10.76 -0.67 -10.69
CA PHE A 134 -10.94 0.35 -11.71
C PHE A 134 -12.13 0.02 -12.59
N SER A 135 -12.76 1.06 -13.16
CA SER A 135 -13.79 0.86 -14.16
C SER A 135 -13.16 0.33 -15.45
N GLU A 136 -13.78 -0.70 -16.04
CA GLU A 136 -13.32 -1.28 -17.29
C GLU A 136 -13.80 -0.50 -18.51
N ASP A 137 -14.69 0.47 -18.31
CA ASP A 137 -15.26 1.28 -19.39
C ASP A 137 -14.40 2.48 -19.75
N GLU A 138 -13.24 2.57 -19.18
CA GLU A 138 -12.29 3.65 -19.40
C GLU A 138 -11.60 3.54 -20.76
#